data_515708a7e08a89173aa9c9bc1c9155a5
#
_entry.id   515708a7e08a89173aa9c9bc1c9155a5
#
_cell.length_a   1.000
_cell.length_b   1.000
_cell.length_c   1.000
_cell.angle_alpha   90.00
_cell.angle_beta   90.00
_cell.angle_gamma   90.00
#
_symmetry.space_group_name_H-M   'P 1'
#
loop_
_entity.id
_entity.type
_entity.pdbx_description
1 polymer ?
#
loop_
_entity_poly.entity_id
_entity_poly.type
_entity_poly.pdbx_seq_one_letter_code
_entity_poly.pdbx_strand_id
1 'polypeptide(L)'
;MNWTLEVIVVPVSEVDRSKAFYADRLGFSADHDTVVSDTVRVVQLTPPGSGCSIVISKGLGEGMAPGSLKGVQLVVADIHKARAQLLEHGVEVGEVTKLGENPVPGEHEL
;
A
#
# COMPACT_ATOMS: atom_id res chain seq x y z
N MET A 1 26.16 -1.69 13.10
CA MET A 1 25.33 -2.43 12.12
C MET A 1 24.12 -1.58 11.76
N ASN A 2 23.86 -1.43 10.48
CA ASN A 2 22.71 -0.67 9.99
C ASN A 2 21.55 -1.61 9.69
N TRP A 3 20.35 -1.20 10.07
CA TRP A 3 19.14 -1.97 9.81
C TRP A 3 18.23 -1.17 8.89
N THR A 4 17.72 -1.79 7.84
CA THR A 4 16.75 -1.17 6.95
C THR A 4 15.51 -2.06 6.84
N LEU A 5 14.35 -1.43 6.68
CA LEU A 5 13.13 -2.19 6.41
C LEU A 5 13.15 -2.59 4.93
N GLU A 6 12.92 -3.87 4.68
CA GLU A 6 12.87 -4.40 3.31
C GLU A 6 11.46 -4.37 2.74
N VAL A 7 10.57 -5.09 3.40
CA VAL A 7 9.19 -5.22 2.93
C VAL A 7 8.21 -5.27 4.10
N ILE A 8 6.97 -4.90 3.80
CA ILE A 8 5.83 -5.11 4.68
C ILE A 8 4.82 -5.94 3.89
N VAL A 9 4.35 -7.04 4.45
CA VAL A 9 3.35 -7.91 3.80
C VAL A 9 1.95 -7.37 4.04
N VAL A 10 1.23 -7.15 2.94
CA VAL A 10 -0.15 -6.65 2.97
C VAL A 10 -1.08 -7.76 2.44
N PRO A 11 -1.85 -8.39 3.31
CA PRO A 11 -2.78 -9.42 2.86
C PRO A 11 -3.96 -8.81 2.12
N VAL A 12 -4.27 -9.33 0.95
CA VAL A 12 -5.35 -8.85 0.10
C VAL A 12 -6.21 -10.02 -0.38
N SER A 13 -7.47 -9.74 -0.71
CA SER A 13 -8.39 -10.74 -1.23
C SER A 13 -8.26 -10.95 -2.73
N GLU A 14 -7.94 -9.88 -3.47
CA GLU A 14 -7.80 -9.92 -4.94
C GLU A 14 -6.51 -9.22 -5.35
N VAL A 15 -5.51 -10.01 -5.70
CA VAL A 15 -4.18 -9.50 -6.01
C VAL A 15 -4.18 -8.60 -7.24
N ASP A 16 -4.89 -8.96 -8.29
CA ASP A 16 -4.94 -8.15 -9.52
C ASP A 16 -5.53 -6.77 -9.27
N ARG A 17 -6.60 -6.68 -8.49
CA ARG A 17 -7.22 -5.42 -8.13
C ARG A 17 -6.28 -4.55 -7.31
N SER A 18 -5.64 -5.13 -6.31
CA SER A 18 -4.71 -4.41 -5.46
C SER A 18 -3.47 -3.97 -6.23
N LYS A 19 -2.94 -4.82 -7.11
CA LYS A 19 -1.81 -4.45 -7.98
C LYS A 19 -2.16 -3.26 -8.85
N ALA A 20 -3.34 -3.27 -9.48
CA ALA A 20 -3.79 -2.16 -10.32
C ALA A 20 -3.91 -0.87 -9.50
N PHE A 21 -4.43 -0.96 -8.28
CA PHE A 21 -4.56 0.21 -7.41
C PHE A 21 -3.17 0.83 -7.11
N TYR A 22 -2.23 0.03 -6.64
CA TYR A 22 -0.91 0.55 -6.27
C TYR A 22 -0.08 0.98 -7.47
N ALA A 23 -0.07 0.19 -8.53
CA ALA A 23 0.75 0.48 -9.71
C ALA A 23 0.14 1.58 -10.58
N ASP A 24 -1.15 1.46 -10.90
CA ASP A 24 -1.77 2.36 -11.88
C ASP A 24 -2.27 3.65 -11.25
N ARG A 25 -2.81 3.60 -10.05
CA ARG A 25 -3.36 4.79 -9.39
C ARG A 25 -2.37 5.52 -8.51
N LEU A 26 -1.52 4.79 -7.78
CA LEU A 26 -0.51 5.39 -6.92
C LEU A 26 0.85 5.54 -7.57
N GLY A 27 1.10 4.87 -8.68
CA GLY A 27 2.36 4.96 -9.40
C GLY A 27 3.50 4.18 -8.77
N PHE A 28 3.20 3.18 -7.95
CA PHE A 28 4.24 2.32 -7.38
C PHE A 28 4.83 1.41 -8.46
N SER A 29 6.12 1.15 -8.37
CA SER A 29 6.80 0.24 -9.28
C SER A 29 6.50 -1.21 -8.90
N ALA A 30 5.95 -1.99 -9.83
CA ALA A 30 5.73 -3.41 -9.64
C ALA A 30 7.03 -4.16 -9.98
N ASP A 31 7.84 -4.40 -8.97
CA ASP A 31 9.18 -4.97 -9.15
C ASP A 31 9.17 -6.47 -9.40
N HIS A 32 8.30 -7.18 -8.71
CA HIS A 32 8.16 -8.62 -8.82
C HIS A 32 6.69 -9.03 -8.78
N ASP A 33 6.34 -10.00 -9.59
CA ASP A 33 5.02 -10.63 -9.60
C ASP A 33 5.25 -12.11 -9.80
N THR A 34 5.11 -12.88 -8.73
CA THR A 34 5.50 -14.29 -8.71
C THR A 34 4.34 -15.16 -8.23
N VAL A 35 4.02 -16.16 -9.02
CA VAL A 35 3.12 -17.24 -8.61
C VAL A 35 3.96 -18.29 -7.90
N VAL A 36 3.78 -18.41 -6.60
CA VAL A 36 4.54 -19.35 -5.77
C VAL A 36 3.92 -20.74 -5.83
N SER A 37 2.59 -20.80 -5.82
CA SER A 37 1.82 -22.03 -5.91
C SER A 37 0.44 -21.74 -6.47
N ASP A 38 -0.42 -22.77 -6.58
CA ASP A 38 -1.79 -22.61 -7.07
C ASP A 38 -2.61 -21.64 -6.20
N THR A 39 -2.23 -21.49 -4.94
CA THR A 39 -2.98 -20.68 -3.98
C THR A 39 -2.22 -19.44 -3.49
N VAL A 40 -0.95 -19.31 -3.84
CA VAL A 40 -0.11 -18.21 -3.35
C VAL A 40 0.52 -17.45 -4.51
N ARG A 41 0.22 -16.16 -4.57
CA ARG A 41 0.83 -15.21 -5.49
C ARG A 41 1.30 -13.99 -4.69
N VAL A 42 2.49 -13.52 -4.98
CA VAL A 42 3.09 -12.36 -4.32
C VAL A 42 3.46 -11.31 -5.35
N VAL A 43 3.13 -10.06 -5.07
CA VAL A 43 3.51 -8.93 -5.91
C VAL A 43 4.22 -7.92 -5.03
N GLN A 44 5.46 -7.61 -5.37
CA GLN A 44 6.24 -6.59 -4.67
C GLN A 44 6.13 -5.26 -5.40
N LEU A 45 5.72 -4.25 -4.66
CA LEU A 45 5.52 -2.90 -5.18
C LEU A 45 6.32 -1.92 -4.35
N THR A 46 7.02 -1.03 -5.02
CA THR A 46 7.86 -0.03 -4.34
C THR A 46 7.38 1.37 -4.66
N PRO A 47 7.06 2.18 -3.64
CA PRO A 47 6.78 3.61 -3.85
C PRO A 47 8.02 4.29 -4.44
N PRO A 48 7.85 5.23 -5.37
CA PRO A 48 8.98 5.98 -5.91
C PRO A 48 9.81 6.64 -4.79
N GLY A 49 11.11 6.41 -4.80
CA GLY A 49 12.03 6.99 -3.82
C GLY A 49 12.06 6.27 -2.47
N SER A 50 11.31 5.19 -2.30
CA SER A 50 11.30 4.44 -1.03
C SER A 50 12.34 3.33 -1.03
N GLY A 51 12.97 3.13 0.13
CA GLY A 51 13.85 1.98 0.38
C GLY A 51 13.11 0.76 0.91
N CYS A 52 11.82 0.90 1.23
CA CYS A 52 10.98 -0.19 1.71
C CYS A 52 9.85 -0.42 0.72
N SER A 53 9.53 -1.68 0.47
CA SER A 53 8.47 -2.10 -0.44
C SER A 53 7.29 -2.69 0.32
N ILE A 54 6.15 -2.78 -0.34
CA ILE A 54 5.05 -3.62 0.14
C ILE A 54 4.98 -4.88 -0.72
N VAL A 55 4.58 -5.98 -0.10
CA VAL A 55 4.27 -7.22 -0.81
C VAL A 55 2.80 -7.50 -0.60
N ILE A 56 2.00 -7.37 -1.65
CA ILE A 56 0.61 -7.76 -1.60
C ILE A 56 0.51 -9.25 -1.92
N SER A 57 -0.30 -9.95 -1.17
CA SER A 57 -0.39 -11.40 -1.31
C SER A 57 -1.74 -11.93 -0.85
N LYS A 58 -2.16 -13.01 -1.51
CA LYS A 58 -3.23 -13.86 -1.06
C LYS A 58 -2.60 -15.20 -0.69
N GLY A 59 -2.85 -15.65 0.53
CA GLY A 59 -2.34 -16.93 1.02
C GLY A 59 -0.98 -16.90 1.70
N LEU A 60 -0.27 -15.77 1.67
CA LEU A 60 0.94 -15.55 2.44
C LEU A 60 0.59 -14.75 3.69
N GLY A 61 1.31 -14.95 4.78
CA GLY A 61 1.03 -14.22 6.01
C GLY A 61 -0.11 -14.86 6.79
N GLU A 62 0.09 -16.08 7.24
CA GLU A 62 -0.87 -16.79 8.09
C GLU A 62 -1.28 -15.94 9.29
N GLY A 63 -2.57 -15.95 9.59
CA GLY A 63 -3.12 -15.22 10.72
C GLY A 63 -3.57 -13.81 10.43
N MET A 64 -3.30 -13.29 9.24
CA MET A 64 -3.79 -11.97 8.85
C MET A 64 -4.87 -12.09 7.79
N ALA A 65 -6.06 -11.58 8.11
CA ALA A 65 -7.15 -11.51 7.15
C ALA A 65 -6.88 -10.42 6.11
N PRO A 66 -7.39 -10.56 4.87
CA PRO A 66 -7.32 -9.48 3.89
C PRO A 66 -7.88 -8.18 4.46
N GLY A 67 -7.17 -7.07 4.24
CA GLY A 67 -7.57 -5.76 4.73
C GLY A 67 -7.34 -5.52 6.21
N SER A 68 -6.75 -6.46 6.93
CA SER A 68 -6.54 -6.33 8.39
C SER A 68 -5.34 -5.47 8.77
N LEU A 69 -4.40 -5.27 7.86
CA LEU A 69 -3.21 -4.48 8.15
C LEU A 69 -3.56 -3.00 8.23
N LYS A 70 -3.10 -2.36 9.30
CA LYS A 70 -3.36 -0.95 9.56
C LYS A 70 -2.07 -0.25 9.97
N GLY A 71 -2.05 1.08 9.84
CA GLY A 71 -0.94 1.89 10.33
C GLY A 71 0.19 2.09 9.33
N VAL A 72 0.06 1.63 8.11
CA VAL A 72 1.05 1.92 7.07
C VAL A 72 0.93 3.39 6.68
N GLN A 73 2.04 4.10 6.70
CA GLN A 73 2.08 5.52 6.39
C GLN A 73 3.05 5.80 5.26
N LEU A 74 2.62 6.64 4.34
CA LEU A 74 3.45 7.13 3.26
C LEU A 74 3.78 8.60 3.53
N VAL A 75 5.02 8.97 3.32
CA VAL A 75 5.49 10.35 3.53
C VAL A 75 5.71 11.01 2.18
N VAL A 76 5.21 12.23 2.04
CA VAL A 76 5.38 13.03 0.83
C VAL A 76 5.88 14.42 1.19
N ALA A 77 6.53 15.10 0.22
CA ALA A 77 7.05 16.43 0.44
C ALA A 77 5.94 17.49 0.55
N ASP A 78 4.86 17.31 -0.21
CA ASP A 78 3.73 18.25 -0.25
C ASP A 78 2.43 17.44 -0.22
N ILE A 79 1.79 17.44 0.94
CA ILE A 79 0.60 16.62 1.16
C ILE A 79 -0.62 17.13 0.37
N HIS A 80 -0.74 18.41 0.14
CA HIS A 80 -1.85 18.96 -0.64
C HIS A 80 -1.73 18.57 -2.11
N LYS A 81 -0.52 18.61 -2.64
CA LYS A 81 -0.24 18.19 -4.01
C LYS A 81 -0.43 16.70 -4.18
N ALA A 82 0.00 15.91 -3.21
CA ALA A 82 -0.20 14.46 -3.23
C ALA A 82 -1.69 14.12 -3.22
N ARG A 83 -2.47 14.79 -2.37
CA ARG A 83 -3.91 14.58 -2.32
C ARG A 83 -4.57 14.90 -3.66
N ALA A 84 -4.19 16.02 -4.30
CA ALA A 84 -4.74 16.40 -5.60
C ALA A 84 -4.44 15.34 -6.67
N GLN A 85 -3.22 14.81 -6.69
CA GLN A 85 -2.85 13.74 -7.62
C GLN A 85 -3.66 12.47 -7.39
N LEU A 86 -3.89 12.08 -6.15
CA LEU A 86 -4.71 10.92 -5.84
C LEU A 86 -6.14 11.09 -6.33
N LEU A 87 -6.72 12.28 -6.14
CA LEU A 87 -8.06 12.57 -6.62
C LEU A 87 -8.14 12.50 -8.15
N GLU A 88 -7.11 13.00 -8.85
CA GLU A 88 -7.04 12.91 -10.30
C GLU A 88 -7.01 11.46 -10.80
N HIS A 89 -6.39 10.58 -10.03
CA HIS A 89 -6.30 9.16 -10.37
C HIS A 89 -7.49 8.35 -9.85
N GLY A 90 -8.53 9.00 -9.40
CA GLY A 90 -9.76 8.34 -8.97
C GLY A 90 -9.65 7.65 -7.60
N VAL A 91 -8.70 8.05 -6.78
CA VAL A 91 -8.54 7.48 -5.45
C VAL A 91 -9.39 8.26 -4.44
N GLU A 92 -10.17 7.56 -3.64
CA GLU A 92 -10.83 8.16 -2.48
C GLU A 92 -9.80 8.50 -1.43
N VAL A 93 -9.74 9.75 -1.05
CA VAL A 93 -8.80 10.22 -0.04
C VAL A 93 -9.48 11.26 0.83
N GLY A 94 -9.30 11.12 2.14
CA GLY A 94 -9.84 12.07 3.09
C GLY A 94 -9.18 13.44 3.00
N GLU A 95 -9.70 14.38 3.77
CA GLU A 95 -9.14 15.71 3.85
C GLU A 95 -7.82 15.72 4.60
N VAL A 96 -6.99 16.70 4.30
CA VAL A 96 -5.74 16.90 5.02
C VAL A 96 -6.05 17.37 6.43
N THR A 97 -5.49 16.68 7.42
CA THR A 97 -5.63 17.04 8.82
C THR A 97 -4.26 17.15 9.47
N LYS A 98 -4.18 17.89 10.57
CA LYS A 98 -2.96 17.93 11.37
C LYS A 98 -2.93 16.76 12.33
N LEU A 99 -1.73 16.28 12.61
CA LEU A 99 -1.53 15.24 13.60
C LEU A 99 -2.07 15.71 14.95
N GLY A 100 -2.94 14.90 15.58
CA GLY A 100 -3.56 15.25 16.85
C GLY A 100 -4.89 15.99 16.74
N GLU A 101 -5.27 16.47 15.55
CA GLU A 101 -6.60 16.96 15.28
C GLU A 101 -7.46 15.78 14.85
N ASN A 102 -8.68 15.76 15.38
CA ASN A 102 -9.71 14.77 15.07
C ASN A 102 -9.25 13.65 14.15
N PRO A 103 -8.83 12.51 14.71
CA PRO A 103 -8.55 11.37 13.88
C PRO A 103 -9.79 11.09 13.07
N VAL A 104 -9.68 11.18 11.78
CA VAL A 104 -10.73 10.78 10.89
C VAL A 104 -10.89 9.29 11.05
N PRO A 105 -12.02 8.79 11.49
CA PRO A 105 -12.24 7.36 11.58
C PRO A 105 -12.46 6.73 10.21
N GLY A 106 -12.01 7.36 9.17
CA GLY A 106 -12.03 6.80 7.84
C GLY A 106 -10.96 5.77 7.74
N GLU A 107 -11.28 4.57 8.08
CA GLU A 107 -10.37 3.46 7.88
C GLU A 107 -10.43 3.05 6.42
N HIS A 108 -9.33 3.28 5.73
CA HIS A 108 -9.18 2.77 4.39
C HIS A 108 -8.42 1.46 4.44
N GLU A 109 -8.99 0.45 3.84
CA GLU A 109 -8.31 -0.81 3.62
C GLU A 109 -7.16 -0.58 2.63
N LEU A 110 -5.97 -1.04 3.01
CA LEU A 110 -4.80 -0.98 2.15
C LEU A 110 -4.83 -2.04 1.04
#